data_629ce002a926c0d5764b77fac5d4a427
#
_entry.id   629ce002a926c0d5764b77fac5d4a427
#
_cell.length_a   1.000
_cell.length_b   1.000
_cell.length_c   1.000
_cell.angle_alpha   90.00
_cell.angle_beta   90.00
_cell.angle_gamma   90.00
#
_symmetry.space_group_name_H-M   'P 1'
#
loop_
_entity.id
_entity.type
_entity.pdbx_description
1 polymer ?
#
loop_
_entity_poly.entity_id
_entity_poly.type
_entity_poly.pdbx_seq_one_letter_code
_entity_poly.pdbx_strand_id
1 'polypeptide(L)'
;TITEEHIRKTRQAYYGMISYVDEKIGKIIKLLEDTNQRDNTAIFFVSDHGEMLGERGMWFKQCFFEWSSHVPMIASIPGASKGIRSSVVTSLVDLLPTIIEIGNNSKKEPSIEKLAGKSLIPFISGFSKDINSTAISDYYHIGPCVPTRMVRKNEFKLIYTHGHPNLLFDLKNDPNELKNLSDDE
;
A
#
# COMPACT_ATOMS: atom_id res chain seq x y z
N THR A 1 -9.78 -7.60 -29.82
CA THR A 1 -8.40 -7.66 -29.35
C THR A 1 -7.99 -6.32 -28.79
N ILE A 2 -7.39 -6.27 -27.61
CA ILE A 2 -6.84 -5.05 -27.04
C ILE A 2 -5.53 -4.73 -27.77
N THR A 3 -5.39 -3.47 -28.23
CA THR A 3 -4.20 -2.99 -28.94
C THR A 3 -3.36 -2.09 -28.03
N GLU A 4 -2.10 -1.87 -28.40
CA GLU A 4 -1.22 -0.91 -27.71
C GLU A 4 -1.83 0.50 -27.65
N GLU A 5 -2.56 0.91 -28.66
CA GLU A 5 -3.27 2.19 -28.65
C GLU A 5 -4.36 2.23 -27.58
N HIS A 6 -5.10 1.15 -27.39
CA HIS A 6 -6.09 1.04 -26.31
C HIS A 6 -5.42 1.16 -24.93
N ILE A 7 -4.31 0.45 -24.72
CA ILE A 7 -3.55 0.52 -23.47
C ILE A 7 -3.09 1.96 -23.21
N ARG A 8 -2.49 2.60 -24.19
CA ARG A 8 -1.99 3.97 -24.09
C ARG A 8 -3.11 4.97 -23.75
N LYS A 9 -4.26 4.89 -24.44
CA LYS A 9 -5.41 5.76 -24.16
C LYS A 9 -5.98 5.54 -22.77
N THR A 10 -6.07 4.28 -22.32
CA THR A 10 -6.54 3.95 -20.97
C THR A 10 -5.60 4.49 -19.89
N ARG A 11 -4.29 4.33 -20.07
CA ARG A 11 -3.29 4.90 -19.16
C ARG A 11 -3.35 6.43 -19.13
N GLN A 12 -3.54 7.06 -20.29
CA GLN A 12 -3.69 8.52 -20.36
C GLN A 12 -4.94 9.00 -19.59
N ALA A 13 -6.07 8.30 -19.72
CA ALA A 13 -7.28 8.61 -18.97
C ALA A 13 -7.06 8.41 -17.45
N TYR A 14 -6.38 7.36 -17.07
CA TYR A 14 -6.04 7.08 -15.67
C TYR A 14 -5.16 8.18 -15.05
N TYR A 15 -4.13 8.67 -15.78
CA TYR A 15 -3.32 9.80 -15.32
C TYR A 15 -4.15 11.09 -15.23
N GLY A 16 -5.11 11.29 -16.11
CA GLY A 16 -6.06 12.41 -16.00
C GLY A 16 -6.90 12.32 -14.72
N MET A 17 -7.33 11.10 -14.31
CA MET A 17 -8.03 10.90 -13.05
C MET A 17 -7.13 11.17 -11.85
N ILE A 18 -5.85 10.77 -11.88
CA ILE A 18 -4.89 11.09 -10.82
C ILE A 18 -4.77 12.61 -10.65
N SER A 19 -4.60 13.37 -11.73
CA SER A 19 -4.53 14.84 -11.69
C SER A 19 -5.81 15.44 -11.11
N TYR A 20 -6.97 14.90 -11.46
CA TYR A 20 -8.25 15.35 -10.91
C TYR A 20 -8.35 15.11 -9.41
N VAL A 21 -7.94 13.92 -8.93
CA VAL A 21 -7.93 13.58 -7.49
C VAL A 21 -6.97 14.49 -6.73
N ASP A 22 -5.77 14.71 -7.29
CA ASP A 22 -4.76 15.59 -6.70
C ASP A 22 -5.29 17.03 -6.50
N GLU A 23 -6.00 17.58 -7.52
CA GLU A 23 -6.69 18.88 -7.39
C GLU A 23 -7.70 18.90 -6.24
N LYS A 24 -8.47 17.82 -6.05
CA LYS A 24 -9.45 17.73 -4.94
C LYS A 24 -8.78 17.68 -3.58
N ILE A 25 -7.70 16.91 -3.47
CA ILE A 25 -6.88 16.85 -2.25
C ILE A 25 -6.32 18.24 -1.92
N GLY A 26 -5.78 18.94 -2.91
CA GLY A 26 -5.31 20.32 -2.75
C GLY A 26 -6.39 21.27 -2.18
N LYS A 27 -7.64 21.14 -2.65
CA LYS A 27 -8.76 21.94 -2.11
C LYS A 27 -9.06 21.60 -0.65
N ILE A 28 -8.98 20.32 -0.25
CA ILE A 28 -9.20 19.90 1.14
C ILE A 28 -8.07 20.46 2.04
N ILE A 29 -6.81 20.36 1.60
CA ILE A 29 -5.67 20.91 2.34
C ILE A 29 -5.83 22.41 2.52
N LYS A 30 -6.17 23.14 1.43
CA LYS A 30 -6.41 24.57 1.49
C LYS A 30 -7.52 24.92 2.46
N LEU A 31 -8.62 24.18 2.49
CA LEU A 31 -9.70 24.42 3.47
C LEU A 31 -9.21 24.27 4.92
N LEU A 32 -8.38 23.28 5.21
CA LEU A 32 -7.78 23.11 6.53
C LEU A 32 -6.87 24.27 6.90
N GLU A 33 -6.14 24.83 5.93
CA GLU A 33 -5.32 26.04 6.12
C GLU A 33 -6.19 27.27 6.38
N ASP A 34 -7.18 27.51 5.53
CA ASP A 34 -8.10 28.67 5.63
C ASP A 34 -8.91 28.66 6.95
N THR A 35 -9.15 27.48 7.53
CA THR A 35 -9.84 27.30 8.80
C THR A 35 -8.91 27.16 10.02
N ASN A 36 -7.60 27.33 9.86
CA ASN A 36 -6.58 27.16 10.90
C ASN A 36 -6.60 25.76 11.56
N GLN A 37 -7.01 24.73 10.84
CA GLN A 37 -7.06 23.35 11.34
C GLN A 37 -5.87 22.51 10.86
N ARG A 38 -5.08 22.99 9.88
CA ARG A 38 -4.01 22.22 9.22
C ARG A 38 -2.98 21.68 10.22
N ASP A 39 -2.57 22.48 11.20
CA ASP A 39 -1.54 22.12 12.18
C ASP A 39 -2.05 21.18 13.29
N ASN A 40 -3.35 20.96 13.36
CA ASN A 40 -3.98 20.03 14.32
C ASN A 40 -4.71 18.88 13.63
N THR A 41 -4.41 18.62 12.37
CA THR A 41 -5.06 17.53 11.59
C THR A 41 -4.01 16.57 11.04
N ALA A 42 -4.12 15.29 11.40
CA ALA A 42 -3.38 14.22 10.78
C ALA A 42 -4.04 13.85 9.44
N ILE A 43 -3.26 13.84 8.37
CA ILE A 43 -3.73 13.50 7.01
C ILE A 43 -3.00 12.25 6.54
N PHE A 44 -3.76 11.27 6.09
CA PHE A 44 -3.26 10.08 5.42
C PHE A 44 -3.80 10.04 3.99
N PHE A 45 -2.90 9.93 3.03
CA PHE A 45 -3.24 9.62 1.64
C PHE A 45 -2.85 8.17 1.37
N VAL A 46 -3.84 7.37 1.05
CA VAL A 46 -3.69 5.92 0.78
C VAL A 46 -4.65 5.49 -0.32
N SER A 47 -4.39 4.33 -0.92
CA SER A 47 -5.37 3.63 -1.77
C SER A 47 -5.70 2.27 -1.16
N ASP A 48 -6.87 1.75 -1.42
CA ASP A 48 -7.30 0.39 -1.01
C ASP A 48 -6.61 -0.69 -1.85
N HIS A 49 -6.37 -0.43 -3.15
CA HIS A 49 -5.66 -1.27 -4.09
C HIS A 49 -5.08 -0.44 -5.24
N GLY A 50 -4.25 -1.06 -6.04
CA GLY A 50 -3.72 -0.49 -7.27
C GLY A 50 -4.56 -0.87 -8.51
N GLU A 51 -3.94 -0.82 -9.68
CA GLU A 51 -4.55 -1.12 -10.97
C GLU A 51 -3.48 -1.65 -11.93
N MET A 52 -3.73 -2.79 -12.59
CA MET A 52 -2.77 -3.44 -13.49
C MET A 52 -2.54 -2.66 -14.80
N LEU A 53 -3.52 -1.92 -15.29
CA LEU A 53 -3.40 -1.03 -16.47
C LEU A 53 -2.75 -1.66 -17.71
N GLY A 54 -3.02 -2.95 -17.95
CA GLY A 54 -2.48 -3.71 -19.08
C GLY A 54 -1.12 -4.36 -18.78
N GLU A 55 -0.53 -4.14 -17.61
CA GLU A 55 0.68 -4.87 -17.21
C GLU A 55 0.41 -6.38 -17.20
N ARG A 56 1.33 -7.17 -17.76
CA ARG A 56 1.18 -8.62 -17.95
C ARG A 56 -0.08 -9.02 -18.73
N GLY A 57 -0.65 -8.11 -19.55
CA GLY A 57 -1.94 -8.31 -20.21
C GLY A 57 -3.14 -8.29 -19.25
N MET A 58 -2.94 -7.92 -17.98
CA MET A 58 -3.97 -7.90 -16.96
C MET A 58 -4.55 -6.50 -16.74
N TRP A 59 -5.80 -6.47 -16.33
CA TRP A 59 -6.56 -5.27 -16.00
C TRP A 59 -7.16 -5.42 -14.59
N PHE A 60 -7.49 -4.29 -13.97
CA PHE A 60 -8.05 -4.25 -12.61
C PHE A 60 -7.03 -4.72 -11.55
N LYS A 61 -7.50 -5.43 -10.50
CA LYS A 61 -6.78 -5.61 -9.26
C LYS A 61 -6.85 -7.03 -8.65
N GLN A 62 -7.42 -7.99 -9.36
CA GLN A 62 -7.71 -9.34 -8.80
C GLN A 62 -6.45 -10.23 -8.77
N CYS A 63 -5.33 -9.67 -8.32
CA CYS A 63 -4.05 -10.38 -8.19
C CYS A 63 -3.16 -9.70 -7.13
N PHE A 64 -2.00 -10.31 -6.83
CA PHE A 64 -1.03 -9.77 -5.89
C PHE A 64 0.26 -9.23 -6.52
N PHE A 65 0.30 -8.98 -7.82
CA PHE A 65 1.42 -8.26 -8.40
C PHE A 65 1.51 -6.83 -7.88
N GLU A 66 2.74 -6.24 -7.91
CA GLU A 66 2.99 -4.90 -7.34
C GLU A 66 2.01 -3.83 -7.84
N TRP A 67 1.69 -3.83 -9.12
CA TRP A 67 0.74 -2.87 -9.69
C TRP A 67 -0.66 -2.92 -9.06
N SER A 68 -1.06 -4.07 -8.56
CA SER A 68 -2.34 -4.26 -7.87
C SER A 68 -2.26 -4.10 -6.36
N SER A 69 -1.18 -4.57 -5.72
CA SER A 69 -1.10 -4.70 -4.26
C SER A 69 -0.22 -3.66 -3.57
N HIS A 70 0.69 -3.01 -4.30
CA HIS A 70 1.55 -1.96 -3.76
C HIS A 70 0.89 -0.59 -3.96
N VAL A 71 0.34 -0.05 -2.88
CA VAL A 71 -0.41 1.21 -2.88
C VAL A 71 0.40 2.36 -2.26
N PRO A 72 0.14 3.61 -2.64
CA PRO A 72 0.75 4.75 -1.96
C PRO A 72 0.30 4.82 -0.50
N MET A 73 1.22 5.20 0.39
CA MET A 73 0.92 5.57 1.76
C MET A 73 1.73 6.81 2.12
N ILE A 74 1.06 7.95 2.23
CA ILE A 74 1.68 9.23 2.60
C ILE A 74 0.98 9.74 3.86
N ALA A 75 1.75 10.14 4.85
CA ALA A 75 1.22 10.68 6.10
C ALA A 75 1.77 12.07 6.36
N SER A 76 0.90 12.98 6.80
CA SER A 76 1.25 14.29 7.35
C SER A 76 0.61 14.42 8.73
N ILE A 77 1.42 14.31 9.78
CA ILE A 77 0.97 14.23 11.17
C ILE A 77 1.54 15.43 11.93
N PRO A 78 0.73 16.13 12.74
CA PRO A 78 1.20 17.22 13.59
C PRO A 78 2.38 16.79 14.48
N GLY A 79 3.43 17.60 14.51
CA GLY A 79 4.63 17.32 15.32
C GLY A 79 5.57 16.23 14.78
N ALA A 80 5.21 15.53 13.71
CA ALA A 80 6.09 14.53 13.09
C ALA A 80 7.18 15.17 12.24
N SER A 81 8.29 14.45 12.05
CA SER A 81 9.38 14.86 11.17
C SER A 81 8.92 14.91 9.71
N LYS A 82 9.42 15.92 8.96
CA LYS A 82 9.05 16.15 7.56
C LYS A 82 10.04 15.48 6.60
N GLY A 83 9.55 15.10 5.42
CA GLY A 83 10.38 14.62 4.31
C GLY A 83 10.99 13.23 4.52
N ILE A 84 10.52 12.46 5.47
CA ILE A 84 10.99 11.09 5.71
C ILE A 84 10.45 10.16 4.63
N ARG A 85 11.31 9.28 4.12
CA ARG A 85 10.94 8.12 3.32
C ARG A 85 11.35 6.85 4.05
N SER A 86 10.48 5.85 4.05
CA SER A 86 10.74 4.55 4.68
C SER A 86 10.51 3.44 3.66
N SER A 87 11.39 2.44 3.68
CA SER A 87 11.25 1.19 2.93
C SER A 87 10.68 0.04 3.78
N VAL A 88 10.25 0.34 5.00
CA VAL A 88 9.64 -0.65 5.88
C VAL A 88 8.35 -1.16 5.23
N VAL A 89 8.19 -2.48 5.19
CA VAL A 89 6.96 -3.11 4.70
C VAL A 89 5.83 -2.79 5.66
N THR A 90 4.77 -2.18 5.15
CA THR A 90 3.57 -1.81 5.89
C THR A 90 2.33 -2.39 5.23
N SER A 91 1.25 -2.47 5.98
CA SER A 91 -0.04 -2.95 5.49
C SER A 91 -1.14 -1.94 5.83
N LEU A 92 -2.23 -1.93 5.08
CA LEU A 92 -3.38 -1.06 5.38
C LEU A 92 -4.02 -1.37 6.74
N VAL A 93 -3.84 -2.57 7.27
CA VAL A 93 -4.29 -2.92 8.64
C VAL A 93 -3.54 -2.14 9.72
N ASP A 94 -2.37 -1.57 9.40
CA ASP A 94 -1.56 -0.76 10.32
C ASP A 94 -2.15 0.66 10.52
N LEU A 95 -3.05 1.10 9.64
CA LEU A 95 -3.66 2.42 9.74
C LEU A 95 -4.54 2.56 10.99
N LEU A 96 -5.38 1.56 11.28
CA LEU A 96 -6.29 1.63 12.41
C LEU A 96 -5.56 1.82 13.75
N PRO A 97 -4.57 0.97 14.13
CA PRO A 97 -3.81 1.19 15.36
C PRO A 97 -3.03 2.52 15.35
N THR A 98 -2.57 2.99 14.18
CA THR A 98 -1.88 4.27 14.04
C THR A 98 -2.82 5.44 14.35
N ILE A 99 -4.03 5.43 13.79
CA ILE A 99 -5.04 6.49 14.00
C ILE A 99 -5.48 6.52 15.46
N ILE A 100 -5.71 5.35 16.08
CA ILE A 100 -6.07 5.27 17.50
C ILE A 100 -4.95 5.85 18.38
N GLU A 101 -3.69 5.51 18.11
CA GLU A 101 -2.56 6.03 18.88
C GLU A 101 -2.41 7.55 18.75
N ILE A 102 -2.63 8.11 17.56
CA ILE A 102 -2.65 9.57 17.35
C ILE A 102 -3.79 10.21 18.16
N GLY A 103 -5.00 9.66 18.08
CA GLY A 103 -6.17 10.18 18.78
C GLY A 103 -6.03 10.14 20.30
N ASN A 104 -5.27 9.20 20.83
CA ASN A 104 -4.99 9.04 22.26
C ASN A 104 -3.73 9.79 22.73
N ASN A 105 -3.22 10.74 21.95
CA ASN A 105 -1.98 11.46 22.24
C ASN A 105 -0.80 10.51 22.49
N SER A 106 -0.65 9.51 21.63
CA SER A 106 0.41 8.49 21.68
C SER A 106 0.42 7.64 22.96
N LYS A 107 -0.68 7.57 23.71
CA LYS A 107 -0.84 6.64 24.82
C LYS A 107 -1.21 5.26 24.25
N LYS A 108 -0.49 4.23 24.67
CA LYS A 108 -0.86 2.85 24.30
C LYS A 108 -2.20 2.48 24.93
N GLU A 109 -3.13 2.06 24.08
CA GLU A 109 -4.39 1.46 24.50
C GLU A 109 -4.26 -0.06 24.50
N PRO A 110 -4.64 -0.77 25.58
CA PRO A 110 -4.60 -2.23 25.61
C PRO A 110 -5.40 -2.92 24.51
N SER A 111 -6.42 -2.23 23.97
CA SER A 111 -7.23 -2.72 22.83
C SER A 111 -6.44 -2.79 21.51
N ILE A 112 -5.38 -1.98 21.34
CA ILE A 112 -4.54 -1.96 20.13
C ILE A 112 -3.74 -3.26 20.01
N GLU A 113 -3.34 -3.87 21.12
CA GLU A 113 -2.56 -5.13 21.12
C GLU A 113 -3.34 -6.32 20.54
N LYS A 114 -4.66 -6.20 20.44
CA LYS A 114 -5.54 -7.22 19.84
C LYS A 114 -5.79 -7.02 18.34
N LEU A 115 -5.30 -5.92 17.76
CA LEU A 115 -5.45 -5.65 16.34
C LEU A 115 -4.39 -6.43 15.54
N ALA A 116 -4.76 -6.82 14.32
CA ALA A 116 -3.84 -7.52 13.42
C ALA A 116 -2.70 -6.62 12.92
N GLY A 117 -2.92 -5.31 12.83
CA GLY A 117 -1.94 -4.31 12.42
C GLY A 117 -1.12 -3.78 13.59
N LYS A 118 -0.06 -3.06 13.27
CA LYS A 118 0.84 -2.38 14.21
C LYS A 118 0.84 -0.88 13.94
N SER A 119 0.93 -0.07 15.00
CA SER A 119 1.05 1.39 14.81
C SER A 119 2.33 1.77 14.06
N LEU A 120 2.19 2.69 13.12
CA LEU A 120 3.29 3.25 12.34
C LEU A 120 3.98 4.44 13.04
N ILE A 121 3.46 4.90 14.18
CA ILE A 121 4.03 6.06 14.91
C ILE A 121 5.52 5.87 15.24
N PRO A 122 6.02 4.71 15.68
CA PRO A 122 7.44 4.53 15.94
C PRO A 122 8.33 4.77 14.72
N PHE A 123 7.84 4.46 13.49
CA PHE A 123 8.55 4.70 12.24
C PHE A 123 8.46 6.16 11.83
N ILE A 124 7.27 6.75 11.92
CA ILE A 124 7.00 8.15 11.55
C ILE A 124 7.79 9.11 12.44
N SER A 125 7.95 8.77 13.71
CA SER A 125 8.73 9.53 14.69
C SER A 125 10.24 9.27 14.64
N GLY A 126 10.71 8.36 13.79
CA GLY A 126 12.12 8.01 13.65
C GLY A 126 12.70 7.17 14.81
N PHE A 127 11.85 6.68 15.73
CA PHE A 127 12.28 5.90 16.89
C PHE A 127 12.54 4.42 16.60
N SER A 128 12.03 3.89 15.50
CA SER A 128 12.24 2.49 15.13
C SER A 128 12.82 2.37 13.73
N LYS A 129 13.83 1.50 13.62
CA LYS A 129 14.37 1.02 12.35
C LYS A 129 14.10 -0.48 12.17
N ASP A 130 13.14 -1.02 12.91
CA ASP A 130 12.83 -2.44 12.85
C ASP A 130 12.25 -2.79 11.46
N ILE A 131 13.08 -3.50 10.70
CA ILE A 131 12.81 -3.92 9.33
C ILE A 131 12.13 -5.30 9.25
N ASN A 132 11.84 -5.93 10.38
CA ASN A 132 11.16 -7.23 10.43
C ASN A 132 9.63 -7.11 10.29
N SER A 133 9.16 -6.20 9.45
CA SER A 133 7.75 -6.09 9.14
C SER A 133 7.35 -7.06 8.04
N THR A 134 6.15 -7.60 8.17
CA THR A 134 5.57 -8.54 7.21
C THR A 134 4.16 -8.07 6.91
N ALA A 135 3.82 -7.94 5.63
CA ALA A 135 2.46 -7.72 5.19
C ALA A 135 1.89 -9.02 4.66
N ILE A 136 0.65 -9.33 5.05
CA ILE A 136 -0.10 -10.49 4.58
C ILE A 136 -1.42 -9.99 4.01
N SER A 137 -1.79 -10.53 2.85
CA SER A 137 -3.08 -10.26 2.21
C SER A 137 -3.68 -11.54 1.68
N ASP A 138 -4.97 -11.70 1.87
CA ASP A 138 -5.73 -12.84 1.40
C ASP A 138 -6.77 -12.41 0.37
N TYR A 139 -6.99 -13.27 -0.62
CA TYR A 139 -8.00 -13.06 -1.64
C TYR A 139 -8.82 -14.33 -1.86
N TYR A 140 -10.13 -14.25 -1.63
CA TYR A 140 -11.04 -15.40 -1.64
C TYR A 140 -12.21 -15.22 -2.60
N HIS A 141 -12.21 -14.17 -3.42
CA HIS A 141 -13.37 -13.78 -4.19
C HIS A 141 -13.05 -13.61 -5.69
N ILE A 142 -13.89 -12.96 -6.43
CA ILE A 142 -13.93 -12.79 -7.90
C ILE A 142 -12.53 -12.68 -8.54
N GLY A 143 -12.22 -13.58 -9.47
CA GLY A 143 -10.97 -13.62 -10.25
C GLY A 143 -10.26 -14.95 -10.11
N PRO A 144 -9.45 -15.20 -9.08
CA PRO A 144 -8.89 -16.53 -8.84
C PRO A 144 -10.00 -17.51 -8.46
N CYS A 145 -9.97 -18.69 -9.08
CA CYS A 145 -10.94 -19.77 -8.80
C CYS A 145 -10.72 -20.40 -7.43
N VAL A 146 -9.61 -20.08 -6.75
CA VAL A 146 -9.19 -20.69 -5.49
C VAL A 146 -8.55 -19.64 -4.58
N PRO A 147 -8.53 -19.88 -3.25
CA PRO A 147 -7.90 -18.97 -2.30
C PRO A 147 -6.45 -18.67 -2.65
N THR A 148 -6.09 -17.39 -2.58
CA THR A 148 -4.73 -16.92 -2.83
C THR A 148 -4.29 -16.06 -1.66
N ARG A 149 -3.06 -16.26 -1.20
CA ARG A 149 -2.42 -15.49 -0.13
C ARG A 149 -1.11 -14.88 -0.61
N MET A 150 -0.88 -13.66 -0.26
CA MET A 150 0.40 -12.97 -0.46
C MET A 150 1.06 -12.72 0.89
N VAL A 151 2.37 -12.97 0.95
CA VAL A 151 3.23 -12.58 2.07
C VAL A 151 4.38 -11.74 1.52
N ARG A 152 4.48 -10.51 1.99
CA ARG A 152 5.60 -9.61 1.72
C ARG A 152 6.46 -9.49 2.98
N LYS A 153 7.77 -9.81 2.86
CA LYS A 153 8.74 -9.65 3.94
C LYS A 153 10.05 -9.13 3.37
N ASN A 154 10.48 -7.98 3.85
CA ASN A 154 11.65 -7.28 3.31
C ASN A 154 11.54 -7.11 1.78
N GLU A 155 12.53 -7.57 1.04
CA GLU A 155 12.58 -7.57 -0.44
C GLU A 155 11.83 -8.73 -1.10
N PHE A 156 11.42 -9.76 -0.35
CA PHE A 156 10.78 -10.95 -0.92
C PHE A 156 9.25 -10.90 -0.85
N LYS A 157 8.62 -11.38 -1.91
CA LYS A 157 7.16 -11.54 -1.99
C LYS A 157 6.82 -12.95 -2.46
N LEU A 158 6.07 -13.66 -1.63
CA LEU A 158 5.50 -14.97 -1.95
C LEU A 158 4.00 -14.80 -2.25
N ILE A 159 3.56 -15.37 -3.37
CA ILE A 159 2.14 -15.51 -3.70
C ILE A 159 1.85 -17.02 -3.73
N TYR A 160 1.05 -17.46 -2.77
CA TYR A 160 0.56 -18.83 -2.67
C TYR A 160 -0.87 -18.91 -3.21
N THR A 161 -1.10 -19.78 -4.18
CA THR A 161 -2.44 -20.07 -4.71
C THR A 161 -2.72 -21.55 -4.51
N HIS A 162 -3.77 -21.87 -3.78
CA HIS A 162 -4.07 -23.27 -3.44
C HIS A 162 -4.19 -24.16 -4.68
N GLY A 163 -3.42 -25.25 -4.71
CA GLY A 163 -3.40 -26.20 -5.82
C GLY A 163 -2.68 -25.72 -7.08
N HIS A 164 -1.97 -24.60 -7.03
CA HIS A 164 -1.18 -24.06 -8.14
C HIS A 164 0.28 -23.84 -7.72
N PRO A 165 1.22 -23.72 -8.69
CA PRO A 165 2.61 -23.37 -8.38
C PRO A 165 2.70 -22.04 -7.61
N ASN A 166 3.63 -21.98 -6.67
CA ASN A 166 3.93 -20.75 -5.96
C ASN A 166 4.62 -19.74 -6.87
N LEU A 167 4.49 -18.45 -6.53
CA LEU A 167 5.28 -17.38 -7.12
C LEU A 167 6.10 -16.71 -6.02
N LEU A 168 7.42 -16.67 -6.20
CA LEU A 168 8.35 -16.01 -5.28
C LEU A 168 9.17 -14.98 -6.07
N PHE A 169 9.20 -13.75 -5.58
CA PHE A 169 9.91 -12.64 -6.23
C PHE A 169 10.86 -11.95 -5.26
N ASP A 170 12.03 -11.55 -5.77
CA ASP A 170 12.96 -10.62 -5.14
C ASP A 170 12.73 -9.21 -5.72
N LEU A 171 11.92 -8.43 -5.06
CA LEU A 171 11.51 -7.10 -5.56
C LEU A 171 12.64 -6.05 -5.52
N LYS A 172 13.78 -6.36 -4.88
CA LYS A 172 14.96 -5.50 -4.94
C LYS A 172 15.68 -5.62 -6.28
N ASN A 173 15.82 -6.84 -6.78
CA ASN A 173 16.55 -7.14 -8.02
C ASN A 173 15.59 -7.31 -9.21
N ASP A 174 14.32 -7.62 -8.96
CA ASP A 174 13.27 -7.78 -9.96
C ASP A 174 11.99 -7.04 -9.52
N PRO A 175 11.96 -5.70 -9.53
CA PRO A 175 10.81 -4.90 -9.11
C PRO A 175 9.59 -5.08 -10.02
N ASN A 176 9.76 -5.65 -11.20
CA ASN A 176 8.68 -5.94 -12.15
C ASN A 176 8.16 -7.38 -12.06
N GLU A 177 8.68 -8.18 -11.14
CA GLU A 177 8.23 -9.56 -10.86
C GLU A 177 8.26 -10.48 -12.10
N LEU A 178 9.30 -10.36 -12.92
CA LEU A 178 9.43 -11.08 -14.19
C LEU A 178 10.00 -12.50 -14.01
N LYS A 179 10.81 -12.71 -12.96
CA LYS A 179 11.46 -13.98 -12.67
C LYS A 179 10.85 -14.64 -11.43
N ASN A 180 10.16 -15.75 -11.60
CA ASN A 180 9.72 -16.59 -10.48
C ASN A 180 10.92 -17.34 -9.89
N LEU A 181 11.14 -17.24 -8.59
CA LEU A 181 12.22 -17.89 -7.85
C LEU A 181 11.73 -19.12 -7.05
N SER A 182 10.46 -19.51 -7.16
CA SER A 182 9.90 -20.59 -6.34
C SER A 182 10.48 -21.97 -6.66
N ASP A 183 11.06 -22.13 -7.86
CA ASP A 183 11.62 -23.38 -8.38
C ASP A 183 13.17 -23.36 -8.33
N ASP A 184 13.79 -22.26 -7.91
CA ASP A 184 15.24 -22.19 -7.67
C ASP A 184 15.55 -22.91 -6.34
N GLU A 185 16.35 -24.01 -6.36
CA GLU A 185 16.84 -24.74 -5.19
C GLU A 185 17.84 -23.92 -4.34
#